data_df0eb4ce92a3df9b5fb85ea909cf6fa5
#
_entry.id   df0eb4ce92a3df9b5fb85ea909cf6fa5
#
_cell.length_a   1.000
_cell.length_b   1.000
_cell.length_c   1.000
_cell.angle_alpha   90.00
_cell.angle_beta   90.00
_cell.angle_gamma   90.00
#
_symmetry.space_group_name_H-M   'P 1'
#
loop_
_entity.id
_entity.type
_entity.pdbx_description
1 polymer ?
#
loop_
_entity_poly.entity_id
_entity_poly.type
_entity_poly.pdbx_seq_one_letter_code
_entity_poly.pdbx_strand_id
1 'polypeptide(L)'
;NLLNGNNSASIVVTLTICFSLVFGFPDNPDKPLKIYWLLFMCVLFAVRFGDMYYWQKTLKGHEYNAKKPMLRFEISRYLTAFAFSAYPVIFFDSMDVTELACTVVIISAMAGGAATVLAANKGLVLSYPFILLTPISILGLFSAEDYQNIFGALGLMFIAVMFLAAKRSYQFTTESILIKNQHEDLLEQMELKNLEVLEVNANLEEKVKERTEQIFELSNIDPLTKLSNRIAFSEKLKLLIDSSRLHDKSFAVLFIDLDGFKSIN
;
A
#
# COMPACT_ATOMS: atom_id res chain seq x y z
N ASN A 1 -0.20 -7.78 7.30
CA ASN A 1 -1.37 -7.70 6.41
C ASN A 1 -1.07 -8.20 4.99
N LEU A 2 0.10 -7.86 4.40
CA LEU A 2 0.49 -8.26 3.03
C LEU A 2 0.56 -9.78 2.81
N LEU A 3 1.05 -10.54 3.79
CA LEU A 3 1.19 -12.01 3.69
C LEU A 3 -0.15 -12.76 3.74
N ASN A 4 -1.16 -12.18 4.39
CA ASN A 4 -2.46 -12.83 4.56
C ASN A 4 -3.53 -12.38 3.55
N GLY A 5 -3.33 -11.26 2.85
CA GLY A 5 -4.33 -10.70 1.92
C GLY A 5 -4.71 -11.62 0.76
N ASN A 6 -3.74 -12.38 0.23
CA ASN A 6 -3.93 -13.28 -0.93
C ASN A 6 -3.96 -14.77 -0.55
N ASN A 7 -4.13 -15.10 0.74
CA ASN A 7 -3.98 -16.48 1.21
C ASN A 7 -5.11 -17.40 0.75
N SER A 8 -6.34 -16.91 0.64
CA SER A 8 -7.51 -17.71 0.19
C SER A 8 -7.37 -18.19 -1.26
N ALA A 9 -7.04 -17.28 -2.17
CA ALA A 9 -6.82 -17.64 -3.58
C ALA A 9 -5.67 -18.64 -3.73
N SER A 10 -4.57 -18.46 -2.99
CA SER A 10 -3.46 -19.40 -2.98
C SER A 10 -3.87 -20.80 -2.51
N ILE A 11 -4.72 -20.93 -1.49
CA ILE A 11 -5.21 -22.22 -0.99
C ILE A 11 -6.05 -22.92 -2.07
N VAL A 12 -7.00 -22.22 -2.68
CA VAL A 12 -7.88 -22.79 -3.73
C VAL A 12 -7.05 -23.27 -4.92
N VAL A 13 -6.16 -22.44 -5.45
CA VAL A 13 -5.30 -22.82 -6.58
C VAL A 13 -4.45 -24.04 -6.25
N THR A 14 -3.85 -24.06 -5.07
CA THR A 14 -2.97 -25.16 -4.68
C THR A 14 -3.75 -26.47 -4.46
N LEU A 15 -4.97 -26.41 -3.93
CA LEU A 15 -5.85 -27.61 -3.84
C LEU A 15 -6.23 -28.12 -5.23
N THR A 16 -6.59 -27.23 -6.17
CA THR A 16 -6.88 -27.63 -7.55
C THR A 16 -5.69 -28.36 -8.18
N ILE A 17 -4.49 -27.88 -7.94
CA ILE A 17 -3.25 -28.53 -8.38
C ILE A 17 -3.10 -29.93 -7.77
N CYS A 18 -3.35 -30.09 -6.47
CA CYS A 18 -3.29 -31.41 -5.82
C CYS A 18 -4.27 -32.41 -6.43
N PHE A 19 -5.52 -31.97 -6.70
CA PHE A 19 -6.52 -32.79 -7.38
C PHE A 19 -6.08 -33.17 -8.79
N SER A 20 -5.52 -32.24 -9.57
CA SER A 20 -5.02 -32.48 -10.91
C SER A 20 -3.89 -33.52 -10.94
N LEU A 21 -2.95 -33.45 -9.99
CA LEU A 21 -1.85 -34.40 -9.88
C LEU A 21 -2.33 -35.83 -9.56
N VAL A 22 -3.40 -36.00 -8.77
CA VAL A 22 -3.87 -37.32 -8.34
C VAL A 22 -4.86 -37.94 -9.35
N PHE A 23 -5.74 -37.14 -9.95
CA PHE A 23 -6.81 -37.61 -10.81
C PHE A 23 -6.54 -37.41 -12.30
N GLY A 24 -5.55 -36.58 -12.65
CA GLY A 24 -5.15 -36.34 -14.04
C GLY A 24 -4.45 -37.53 -14.69
N PHE A 25 -3.93 -38.47 -13.89
CA PHE A 25 -3.19 -39.67 -14.35
C PHE A 25 -3.81 -40.92 -13.76
N PRO A 26 -4.92 -41.44 -14.37
CA PRO A 26 -5.72 -42.49 -13.79
C PRO A 26 -5.04 -43.85 -13.78
N ASP A 27 -4.12 -44.12 -14.71
CA ASP A 27 -3.48 -45.43 -14.93
C ASP A 27 -2.18 -45.62 -14.09
N ASN A 28 -1.86 -44.70 -13.21
CA ASN A 28 -0.67 -44.82 -12.37
C ASN A 28 -0.88 -45.89 -11.28
N PRO A 29 0.06 -46.85 -11.12
CA PRO A 29 -0.04 -47.93 -10.14
C PRO A 29 -0.10 -47.47 -8.69
N ASP A 30 0.51 -46.34 -8.39
CA ASP A 30 0.58 -45.76 -7.03
C ASP A 30 -0.62 -44.89 -6.68
N LYS A 31 -1.68 -44.93 -7.46
CA LYS A 31 -2.89 -44.11 -7.24
C LYS A 31 -3.43 -44.17 -5.80
N PRO A 32 -3.49 -45.31 -5.11
CA PRO A 32 -3.91 -45.34 -3.70
C PRO A 32 -3.02 -44.51 -2.80
N LEU A 33 -1.69 -44.56 -2.99
CA LEU A 33 -0.75 -43.78 -2.20
C LEU A 33 -0.85 -42.27 -2.51
N LYS A 34 -1.10 -41.89 -3.77
CA LYS A 34 -1.37 -40.51 -4.17
C LYS A 34 -2.65 -39.96 -3.52
N ILE A 35 -3.66 -40.78 -3.31
CA ILE A 35 -4.89 -40.39 -2.59
C ILE A 35 -4.57 -40.09 -1.11
N TYR A 36 -3.73 -40.90 -0.44
CA TYR A 36 -3.31 -40.61 0.94
C TYR A 36 -2.51 -39.29 1.02
N TRP A 37 -1.64 -39.03 0.04
CA TRP A 37 -0.94 -37.75 -0.05
C TRP A 37 -1.95 -36.58 -0.24
N LEU A 38 -2.97 -36.73 -1.10
CA LEU A 38 -4.02 -35.72 -1.28
C LEU A 38 -4.79 -35.48 0.00
N LEU A 39 -5.17 -36.51 0.74
CA LEU A 39 -5.85 -36.36 2.03
C LEU A 39 -5.00 -35.60 3.04
N PHE A 40 -3.72 -35.92 3.13
CA PHE A 40 -2.76 -35.17 3.95
C PHE A 40 -2.74 -33.68 3.55
N MET A 41 -2.68 -33.37 2.25
CA MET A 41 -2.72 -31.99 1.76
C MET A 41 -4.04 -31.28 2.10
N CYS A 42 -5.18 -31.96 1.99
CA CYS A 42 -6.48 -31.41 2.39
C CYS A 42 -6.51 -31.04 3.86
N VAL A 43 -5.99 -31.87 4.76
CA VAL A 43 -5.87 -31.58 6.20
C VAL A 43 -4.97 -30.37 6.42
N LEU A 44 -3.82 -30.33 5.78
CA LEU A 44 -2.86 -29.21 5.90
C LEU A 44 -3.52 -27.88 5.45
N PHE A 45 -4.27 -27.88 4.36
CA PHE A 45 -4.96 -26.69 3.87
C PHE A 45 -6.17 -26.31 4.74
N ALA A 46 -6.87 -27.27 5.33
CA ALA A 46 -7.94 -27.00 6.29
C ALA A 46 -7.41 -26.27 7.54
N VAL A 47 -6.25 -26.69 8.07
CA VAL A 47 -5.55 -26.00 9.17
C VAL A 47 -5.16 -24.59 8.77
N ARG A 48 -4.57 -24.42 7.58
CA ARG A 48 -4.20 -23.09 7.05
C ARG A 48 -5.40 -22.16 6.86
N PHE A 49 -6.51 -22.69 6.37
CA PHE A 49 -7.76 -21.93 6.22
C PHE A 49 -8.31 -21.51 7.58
N GLY A 50 -8.30 -22.41 8.56
CA GLY A 50 -8.68 -22.12 9.95
C GLY A 50 -7.82 -21.01 10.59
N ASP A 51 -6.49 -21.06 10.39
CA ASP A 51 -5.57 -20.04 10.89
C ASP A 51 -5.80 -18.67 10.21
N MET A 52 -6.05 -18.65 8.90
CA MET A 52 -6.41 -17.46 8.15
C MET A 52 -7.73 -16.86 8.64
N TYR A 53 -8.77 -17.70 8.83
CA TYR A 53 -10.07 -17.25 9.32
C TYR A 53 -9.97 -16.66 10.74
N TYR A 54 -9.22 -17.33 11.64
CA TYR A 54 -8.94 -16.83 12.99
C TYR A 54 -8.24 -15.46 12.93
N TRP A 55 -7.24 -15.30 12.06
CA TRP A 55 -6.55 -14.02 11.89
C TRP A 55 -7.51 -12.92 11.41
N GLN A 56 -8.32 -13.19 10.39
CA GLN A 56 -9.28 -12.22 9.85
C GLN A 56 -10.31 -11.76 10.89
N LYS A 57 -10.81 -12.71 11.70
CA LYS A 57 -11.87 -12.42 12.68
C LYS A 57 -11.36 -11.76 13.96
N THR A 58 -10.16 -12.10 14.41
CA THR A 58 -9.71 -11.77 15.77
C THR A 58 -8.56 -10.75 15.78
N LEU A 59 -7.67 -10.79 14.78
CA LEU A 59 -6.42 -10.01 14.82
C LEU A 59 -6.40 -8.85 13.84
N LYS A 60 -7.18 -8.90 12.76
CA LYS A 60 -7.21 -7.83 11.76
C LYS A 60 -7.76 -6.55 12.36
N GLY A 61 -6.99 -5.46 12.31
CA GLY A 61 -7.39 -4.15 12.84
C GLY A 61 -7.08 -3.90 14.31
N HIS A 62 -6.45 -4.85 15.01
CA HIS A 62 -6.00 -4.68 16.38
C HIS A 62 -4.47 -4.70 16.47
N GLU A 63 -3.91 -4.01 17.47
CA GLU A 63 -2.51 -4.16 17.81
C GLU A 63 -2.28 -5.53 18.46
N TYR A 64 -1.40 -6.34 17.87
CA TYR A 64 -1.06 -7.66 18.39
C TYR A 64 0.40 -7.99 18.19
N ASN A 65 0.92 -8.90 19.02
CA ASN A 65 2.26 -9.40 18.87
C ASN A 65 2.34 -10.32 17.62
N ALA A 66 2.91 -9.82 16.56
CA ALA A 66 3.00 -10.49 15.27
C ALA A 66 3.88 -11.76 15.25
N LYS A 67 4.75 -11.99 16.26
CA LYS A 67 5.72 -13.11 16.26
C LYS A 67 5.07 -14.48 16.13
N LYS A 68 4.04 -14.76 16.94
CA LYS A 68 3.38 -16.08 16.94
C LYS A 68 2.59 -16.35 15.65
N PRO A 69 1.73 -15.44 15.16
CA PRO A 69 1.07 -15.61 13.85
C PRO A 69 2.06 -15.75 12.69
N MET A 70 3.15 -15.00 12.70
CA MET A 70 4.18 -15.09 11.67
C MET A 70 4.89 -16.44 11.66
N LEU A 71 5.26 -16.96 12.83
CA LEU A 71 5.85 -18.27 12.96
C LEU A 71 4.92 -19.39 12.45
N ARG A 72 3.64 -19.36 12.82
CA ARG A 72 2.64 -20.33 12.30
C ARG A 72 2.51 -20.26 10.79
N PHE A 73 2.49 -19.04 10.23
CA PHE A 73 2.49 -18.82 8.80
C PHE A 73 3.72 -19.44 8.13
N GLU A 74 4.92 -19.20 8.65
CA GLU A 74 6.18 -19.76 8.14
C GLU A 74 6.19 -21.29 8.18
N ILE A 75 5.84 -21.87 9.33
CA ILE A 75 5.79 -23.34 9.50
C ILE A 75 4.82 -23.96 8.49
N SER A 76 3.62 -23.39 8.32
CA SER A 76 2.63 -23.92 7.40
C SER A 76 3.09 -23.85 5.94
N ARG A 77 3.87 -22.83 5.57
CA ARG A 77 4.46 -22.71 4.23
C ARG A 77 5.57 -23.71 4.00
N TYR A 78 6.47 -23.89 4.97
CA TYR A 78 7.51 -24.91 4.88
C TYR A 78 6.92 -26.31 4.79
N LEU A 79 5.90 -26.64 5.60
CA LEU A 79 5.20 -27.92 5.51
C LEU A 79 4.59 -28.15 4.13
N THR A 80 3.98 -27.12 3.53
CA THR A 80 3.46 -27.20 2.17
C THR A 80 4.58 -27.45 1.15
N ALA A 81 5.71 -26.75 1.26
CA ALA A 81 6.85 -26.94 0.36
C ALA A 81 7.42 -28.36 0.45
N PHE A 82 7.62 -28.87 1.65
CA PHE A 82 8.11 -30.22 1.87
C PHE A 82 7.12 -31.29 1.37
N ALA A 83 5.83 -31.10 1.58
CA ALA A 83 4.81 -32.03 1.10
C ALA A 83 4.75 -32.10 -0.43
N PHE A 84 4.88 -30.96 -1.12
CA PHE A 84 4.98 -30.93 -2.59
C PHE A 84 6.30 -31.46 -3.10
N SER A 85 7.38 -31.20 -2.41
CA SER A 85 8.70 -31.74 -2.74
C SER A 85 8.78 -33.27 -2.55
N ALA A 86 8.05 -33.80 -1.58
CA ALA A 86 7.97 -35.25 -1.33
C ALA A 86 7.21 -35.99 -2.45
N TYR A 87 6.25 -35.34 -3.13
CA TYR A 87 5.46 -35.98 -4.18
C TYR A 87 6.33 -36.58 -5.30
N PRO A 88 7.17 -35.78 -6.01
CA PRO A 88 8.05 -36.36 -7.02
C PRO A 88 9.08 -37.33 -6.45
N VAL A 89 9.52 -37.18 -5.20
CA VAL A 89 10.48 -38.12 -4.59
C VAL A 89 9.86 -39.51 -4.38
N ILE A 90 8.61 -39.55 -3.93
CA ILE A 90 7.90 -40.82 -3.64
C ILE A 90 7.45 -41.51 -4.93
N PHE A 91 7.03 -40.78 -5.93
CA PHE A 91 6.37 -41.31 -7.13
C PHE A 91 7.24 -41.28 -8.39
N PHE A 92 8.53 -40.89 -8.28
CA PHE A 92 9.43 -40.66 -9.41
C PHE A 92 9.48 -41.85 -10.39
N ASP A 93 9.69 -43.03 -9.86
CA ASP A 93 9.87 -44.26 -10.65
C ASP A 93 8.54 -44.79 -11.29
N SER A 94 7.39 -44.35 -10.76
CA SER A 94 6.08 -44.74 -11.28
C SER A 94 5.45 -43.71 -12.23
N MET A 95 6.10 -42.54 -12.39
CA MET A 95 5.62 -41.50 -13.30
C MET A 95 6.00 -41.82 -14.75
N ASP A 96 5.04 -41.70 -15.65
CA ASP A 96 5.31 -41.65 -17.08
C ASP A 96 5.89 -40.25 -17.47
N VAL A 97 6.37 -40.14 -18.70
CA VAL A 97 6.94 -38.87 -19.23
C VAL A 97 5.97 -37.71 -19.09
N THR A 98 4.69 -37.93 -19.31
CA THR A 98 3.65 -36.90 -19.29
C THR A 98 3.39 -36.42 -17.86
N GLU A 99 3.25 -37.38 -16.94
CA GLU A 99 3.06 -37.05 -15.52
C GLU A 99 4.28 -36.32 -14.93
N LEU A 100 5.49 -36.76 -15.25
CA LEU A 100 6.72 -36.12 -14.82
C LEU A 100 6.82 -34.69 -15.36
N ALA A 101 6.57 -34.50 -16.66
CA ALA A 101 6.58 -33.18 -17.29
C ALA A 101 5.56 -32.24 -16.64
N CYS A 102 4.32 -32.70 -16.44
CA CYS A 102 3.29 -31.91 -15.75
C CYS A 102 3.69 -31.57 -14.31
N THR A 103 4.27 -32.53 -13.58
CA THR A 103 4.75 -32.32 -12.20
C THR A 103 5.85 -31.27 -12.15
N VAL A 104 6.85 -31.33 -13.06
CA VAL A 104 7.92 -30.34 -13.17
C VAL A 104 7.37 -28.94 -13.46
N VAL A 105 6.43 -28.82 -14.42
CA VAL A 105 5.78 -27.56 -14.75
C VAL A 105 5.03 -26.98 -13.56
N ILE A 106 4.25 -27.80 -12.86
CA ILE A 106 3.47 -27.40 -11.69
C ILE A 106 4.40 -26.91 -10.56
N ILE A 107 5.42 -27.67 -10.21
CA ILE A 107 6.37 -27.31 -9.14
C ILE A 107 7.12 -26.03 -9.52
N SER A 108 7.50 -25.87 -10.77
CA SER A 108 8.14 -24.67 -11.29
C SER A 108 7.22 -23.44 -11.21
N ALA A 109 5.94 -23.60 -11.59
CA ALA A 109 4.94 -22.54 -11.47
C ALA A 109 4.69 -22.15 -10.00
N MET A 110 4.65 -23.12 -9.09
CA MET A 110 4.53 -22.87 -7.66
C MET A 110 5.73 -22.11 -7.09
N ALA A 111 6.96 -22.47 -7.51
CA ALA A 111 8.17 -21.76 -7.12
C ALA A 111 8.14 -20.30 -7.61
N GLY A 112 7.70 -20.07 -8.85
CA GLY A 112 7.51 -18.73 -9.42
C GLY A 112 6.45 -17.90 -8.67
N GLY A 113 5.29 -18.50 -8.41
CA GLY A 113 4.23 -17.85 -7.62
C GLY A 113 4.66 -17.53 -6.19
N ALA A 114 5.42 -18.42 -5.56
CA ALA A 114 5.95 -18.20 -4.22
C ALA A 114 6.92 -17.01 -4.15
N ALA A 115 7.72 -16.78 -5.19
CA ALA A 115 8.65 -15.64 -5.26
C ALA A 115 7.96 -14.28 -5.16
N THR A 116 6.69 -14.19 -5.57
CA THR A 116 5.88 -12.96 -5.44
C THR A 116 5.09 -12.92 -4.14
N VAL A 117 4.39 -14.00 -3.80
CA VAL A 117 3.50 -14.07 -2.62
C VAL A 117 4.28 -14.03 -1.30
N LEU A 118 5.47 -14.62 -1.25
CA LEU A 118 6.32 -14.69 -0.04
C LEU A 118 7.38 -13.59 0.01
N ALA A 119 7.38 -12.63 -0.92
CA ALA A 119 8.38 -11.59 -1.05
C ALA A 119 8.57 -10.71 0.20
N ALA A 120 7.56 -10.62 1.07
CA ALA A 120 7.67 -9.89 2.34
C ALA A 120 8.50 -10.62 3.41
N ASN A 121 8.83 -11.91 3.22
CA ASN A 121 9.64 -12.70 4.15
C ASN A 121 10.87 -13.23 3.45
N LYS A 122 12.05 -12.70 3.82
CA LYS A 122 13.35 -13.06 3.21
C LYS A 122 13.66 -14.54 3.29
N GLY A 123 13.41 -15.16 4.45
CA GLY A 123 13.70 -16.59 4.66
C GLY A 123 12.88 -17.46 3.72
N LEU A 124 11.56 -17.25 3.74
CA LEU A 124 10.63 -18.03 2.91
C LEU A 124 10.87 -17.84 1.41
N VAL A 125 10.97 -16.60 0.95
CA VAL A 125 11.08 -16.34 -0.50
C VAL A 125 12.35 -16.94 -1.12
N LEU A 126 13.43 -16.99 -0.36
CA LEU A 126 14.69 -17.57 -0.84
C LEU A 126 14.73 -19.11 -0.71
N SER A 127 14.22 -19.67 0.38
CA SER A 127 14.31 -21.12 0.64
C SER A 127 13.21 -21.95 -0.03
N TYR A 128 12.02 -21.38 -0.23
CA TYR A 128 10.87 -22.11 -0.77
C TYR A 128 11.12 -22.72 -2.16
N PRO A 129 11.67 -21.99 -3.15
CA PRO A 129 12.01 -22.56 -4.45
C PRO A 129 13.05 -23.67 -4.37
N PHE A 130 14.05 -23.56 -3.48
CA PHE A 130 15.05 -24.59 -3.26
C PHE A 130 14.42 -25.88 -2.75
N ILE A 131 13.56 -25.79 -1.73
CA ILE A 131 12.88 -26.96 -1.17
C ILE A 131 12.04 -27.67 -2.23
N LEU A 132 11.34 -26.91 -3.09
CA LEU A 132 10.48 -27.49 -4.11
C LEU A 132 11.25 -28.16 -5.25
N LEU A 133 12.25 -27.47 -5.79
CA LEU A 133 12.89 -27.85 -7.05
C LEU A 133 14.10 -28.79 -6.88
N THR A 134 14.84 -28.67 -5.78
CA THR A 134 16.09 -29.42 -5.61
C THR A 134 15.89 -30.93 -5.67
N PRO A 135 14.92 -31.55 -4.97
CA PRO A 135 14.78 -33.02 -4.98
C PRO A 135 14.47 -33.59 -6.35
N ILE A 136 13.51 -33.02 -7.08
CA ILE A 136 13.17 -33.52 -8.41
C ILE A 136 14.31 -33.29 -9.42
N SER A 137 15.06 -32.18 -9.27
CA SER A 137 16.20 -31.89 -10.15
C SER A 137 17.36 -32.89 -9.90
N ILE A 138 17.62 -33.23 -8.64
CA ILE A 138 18.64 -34.19 -8.29
C ILE A 138 18.26 -35.59 -8.78
N LEU A 139 17.00 -36.02 -8.50
CA LEU A 139 16.53 -37.33 -8.97
C LEU A 139 16.63 -37.45 -10.48
N GLY A 140 16.19 -36.43 -11.21
CA GLY A 140 16.29 -36.38 -12.67
C GLY A 140 17.75 -36.54 -13.14
N LEU A 141 18.69 -35.80 -12.57
CA LEU A 141 20.13 -35.87 -12.98
C LEU A 141 20.79 -37.21 -12.82
N PHE A 142 20.37 -38.00 -11.83
CA PHE A 142 20.93 -39.30 -11.55
C PHE A 142 20.08 -40.47 -12.07
N SER A 143 19.07 -40.16 -12.89
CA SER A 143 18.25 -41.20 -13.53
C SER A 143 18.94 -41.87 -14.67
N ALA A 144 18.51 -43.11 -14.98
CA ALA A 144 18.99 -43.86 -16.14
C ALA A 144 18.38 -43.40 -17.47
N GLU A 145 17.29 -42.63 -17.43
CA GLU A 145 16.55 -42.23 -18.62
C GLU A 145 17.00 -40.82 -19.08
N ASP A 146 17.38 -40.69 -20.35
CA ASP A 146 17.90 -39.44 -20.92
C ASP A 146 16.96 -38.24 -20.75
N TYR A 147 15.63 -38.43 -20.93
CA TYR A 147 14.66 -37.36 -20.78
C TYR A 147 14.58 -36.85 -19.33
N GLN A 148 14.76 -37.73 -18.34
CA GLN A 148 14.77 -37.37 -16.91
C GLN A 148 16.02 -36.55 -16.57
N ASN A 149 17.18 -36.92 -17.16
CA ASN A 149 18.43 -36.17 -17.01
C ASN A 149 18.29 -34.72 -17.55
N ILE A 150 17.59 -34.55 -18.69
CA ILE A 150 17.32 -33.23 -19.26
C ILE A 150 16.46 -32.40 -18.29
N PHE A 151 15.38 -32.98 -17.74
CA PHE A 151 14.55 -32.29 -16.74
C PHE A 151 15.34 -31.93 -15.48
N GLY A 152 16.22 -32.81 -15.02
CA GLY A 152 17.11 -32.55 -13.87
C GLY A 152 18.05 -31.36 -14.12
N ALA A 153 18.69 -31.33 -15.27
CA ALA A 153 19.59 -30.22 -15.66
C ALA A 153 18.83 -28.89 -15.80
N LEU A 154 17.69 -28.89 -16.48
CA LEU A 154 16.82 -27.72 -16.59
C LEU A 154 16.33 -27.23 -15.22
N GLY A 155 15.99 -28.16 -14.31
CA GLY A 155 15.58 -27.83 -12.95
C GLY A 155 16.67 -27.11 -12.17
N LEU A 156 17.93 -27.53 -12.27
CA LEU A 156 19.06 -26.82 -11.63
C LEU A 156 19.26 -25.41 -12.20
N MET A 157 19.19 -25.27 -13.52
CA MET A 157 19.24 -23.93 -14.15
C MET A 157 18.08 -23.06 -13.65
N PHE A 158 16.88 -23.64 -13.53
CA PHE A 158 15.71 -22.92 -13.08
C PHE A 158 15.82 -22.50 -11.60
N ILE A 159 16.44 -23.31 -10.74
CA ILE A 159 16.74 -22.93 -9.34
C ILE A 159 17.58 -21.66 -9.30
N ALA A 160 18.63 -21.55 -10.12
CA ALA A 160 19.46 -20.35 -10.17
C ALA A 160 18.67 -19.11 -10.59
N VAL A 161 17.81 -19.23 -11.63
CA VAL A 161 16.92 -18.16 -12.08
C VAL A 161 15.94 -17.77 -10.98
N MET A 162 15.33 -18.74 -10.32
CA MET A 162 14.37 -18.50 -9.24
C MET A 162 15.00 -17.83 -8.02
N PHE A 163 16.25 -18.15 -7.70
CA PHE A 163 16.99 -17.47 -6.64
C PHE A 163 17.17 -15.96 -6.94
N LEU A 164 17.59 -15.64 -8.17
CA LEU A 164 17.73 -14.25 -8.59
C LEU A 164 16.37 -13.51 -8.58
N ALA A 165 15.33 -14.16 -9.10
CA ALA A 165 13.98 -13.60 -9.11
C ALA A 165 13.45 -13.38 -7.70
N ALA A 166 13.61 -14.32 -6.79
CA ALA A 166 13.20 -14.24 -5.39
C ALA A 166 13.95 -13.10 -4.66
N LYS A 167 15.27 -12.99 -4.86
CA LYS A 167 16.07 -11.90 -4.30
C LYS A 167 15.58 -10.53 -4.78
N ARG A 168 15.32 -10.39 -6.08
CA ARG A 168 14.83 -9.15 -6.66
C ARG A 168 13.42 -8.80 -6.17
N SER A 169 12.54 -9.79 -6.09
CA SER A 169 11.18 -9.63 -5.56
C SER A 169 11.17 -9.17 -4.10
N TYR A 170 12.03 -9.75 -3.26
CA TYR A 170 12.22 -9.32 -1.87
C TYR A 170 12.69 -7.86 -1.78
N GLN A 171 13.70 -7.48 -2.55
CA GLN A 171 14.22 -6.11 -2.57
C GLN A 171 13.13 -5.13 -2.98
N PHE A 172 12.45 -5.40 -4.09
CA PHE A 172 11.35 -4.55 -4.58
C PHE A 172 10.22 -4.40 -3.55
N THR A 173 9.82 -5.50 -2.91
CA THR A 173 8.77 -5.46 -1.88
C THR A 173 9.20 -4.65 -0.66
N THR A 174 10.45 -4.81 -0.21
CA THR A 174 10.99 -4.06 0.93
C THR A 174 11.07 -2.55 0.64
N GLU A 175 11.55 -2.19 -0.55
CA GLU A 175 11.60 -0.79 -1.01
C GLU A 175 10.19 -0.21 -1.12
N SER A 176 9.24 -0.95 -1.67
CA SER A 176 7.83 -0.51 -1.79
C SER A 176 7.18 -0.25 -0.42
N ILE A 177 7.47 -1.10 0.58
CA ILE A 177 6.98 -0.90 1.95
C ILE A 177 7.62 0.35 2.56
N LEU A 178 8.94 0.55 2.36
CA LEU A 178 9.64 1.72 2.87
C LEU A 178 9.09 3.03 2.28
N ILE A 179 8.93 3.06 0.95
CA ILE A 179 8.36 4.22 0.25
C ILE A 179 6.93 4.50 0.74
N LYS A 180 6.12 3.45 0.93
CA LYS A 180 4.77 3.62 1.45
C LYS A 180 4.75 4.26 2.84
N ASN A 181 5.59 3.78 3.76
CA ASN A 181 5.68 4.35 5.11
C ASN A 181 6.15 5.81 5.07
N GLN A 182 7.18 6.12 4.25
CA GLN A 182 7.64 7.49 4.07
C GLN A 182 6.55 8.41 3.50
N HIS A 183 5.74 7.89 2.58
CA HIS A 183 4.63 8.65 2.02
C HIS A 183 3.52 8.93 3.05
N GLU A 184 3.21 7.95 3.92
CA GLU A 184 2.26 8.12 5.03
C GLU A 184 2.77 9.19 6.02
N ASP A 185 4.03 9.12 6.43
CA ASP A 185 4.66 10.13 7.30
C ASP A 185 4.65 11.55 6.67
N LEU A 186 4.92 11.63 5.35
CA LEU A 186 4.92 12.90 4.64
C LEU A 186 3.52 13.50 4.54
N LEU A 187 2.49 12.68 4.33
CA LEU A 187 1.10 13.14 4.32
C LEU A 187 0.69 13.72 5.68
N GLU A 188 1.06 13.07 6.78
CA GLU A 188 0.81 13.57 8.13
C GLU A 188 1.50 14.92 8.37
N GLN A 189 2.77 15.05 7.96
CA GLN A 189 3.50 16.31 8.06
C GLN A 189 2.87 17.43 7.21
N MET A 190 2.40 17.10 6.00
CA MET A 190 1.71 18.06 5.14
C MET A 190 0.39 18.53 5.75
N GLU A 191 -0.36 17.64 6.40
CA GLU A 191 -1.62 17.99 7.05
C GLU A 191 -1.37 18.96 8.23
N LEU A 192 -0.38 18.67 9.07
CA LEU A 192 0.03 19.56 10.17
C LEU A 192 0.47 20.92 9.66
N LYS A 193 1.27 20.98 8.58
CA LYS A 193 1.71 22.23 7.97
C LYS A 193 0.56 23.03 7.36
N ASN A 194 -0.40 22.38 6.75
CA ASN A 194 -1.60 23.05 6.24
C ASN A 194 -2.42 23.71 7.36
N LEU A 195 -2.56 23.05 8.50
CA LEU A 195 -3.24 23.64 9.67
C LEU A 195 -2.48 24.88 10.16
N GLU A 196 -1.15 24.81 10.27
CA GLU A 196 -0.31 25.95 10.64
C GLU A 196 -0.47 27.15 9.67
N VAL A 197 -0.48 26.86 8.36
CA VAL A 197 -0.68 27.90 7.33
C VAL A 197 -2.05 28.55 7.42
N LEU A 198 -3.10 27.77 7.68
CA LEU A 198 -4.47 28.29 7.87
C LEU A 198 -4.53 29.22 9.08
N GLU A 199 -3.92 28.87 10.20
CA GLU A 199 -3.85 29.70 11.40
C GLU A 199 -3.09 31.01 11.14
N VAL A 200 -1.92 30.94 10.49
CA VAL A 200 -1.14 32.13 10.12
C VAL A 200 -1.91 33.05 9.19
N ASN A 201 -2.62 32.48 8.19
CA ASN A 201 -3.44 33.28 7.27
C ASN A 201 -4.59 33.98 7.99
N ALA A 202 -5.31 33.30 8.90
CA ALA A 202 -6.39 33.92 9.67
C ALA A 202 -5.87 35.09 10.53
N ASN A 203 -4.73 34.91 11.19
CA ASN A 203 -4.08 35.98 11.97
C ASN A 203 -3.63 37.15 11.11
N LEU A 204 -3.16 36.86 9.87
CA LEU A 204 -2.73 37.90 8.94
C LEU A 204 -3.94 38.70 8.41
N GLU A 205 -5.03 38.05 8.08
CA GLU A 205 -6.27 38.73 7.66
C GLU A 205 -6.79 39.68 8.75
N GLU A 206 -6.78 39.25 10.02
CA GLU A 206 -7.17 40.09 11.13
C GLU A 206 -6.28 41.31 11.25
N LYS A 207 -4.95 41.14 11.20
CA LYS A 207 -3.99 42.25 11.22
C LYS A 207 -4.15 43.21 10.04
N VAL A 208 -4.41 42.69 8.85
CA VAL A 208 -4.67 43.50 7.65
C VAL A 208 -5.93 44.34 7.86
N LYS A 209 -6.99 43.77 8.40
CA LYS A 209 -8.22 44.49 8.74
C LYS A 209 -7.97 45.61 9.74
N GLU A 210 -7.35 45.28 10.86
CA GLU A 210 -6.99 46.31 11.90
C GLU A 210 -6.17 47.46 11.32
N ARG A 211 -5.13 47.14 10.52
CA ARG A 211 -4.28 48.14 9.90
C ARG A 211 -5.02 48.99 8.88
N THR A 212 -5.95 48.38 8.13
CA THR A 212 -6.78 49.11 7.17
C THR A 212 -7.71 50.12 7.90
N GLU A 213 -8.32 49.70 9.02
CA GLU A 213 -9.17 50.56 9.85
C GLU A 213 -8.36 51.71 10.43
N GLN A 214 -7.15 51.43 10.98
CA GLN A 214 -6.23 52.49 11.49
C GLN A 214 -5.84 53.52 10.40
N ILE A 215 -5.49 53.02 9.20
CA ILE A 215 -5.13 53.89 8.07
C ILE A 215 -6.34 54.74 7.67
N PHE A 216 -7.54 54.14 7.64
CA PHE A 216 -8.75 54.88 7.31
C PHE A 216 -9.06 55.99 8.32
N GLU A 217 -8.92 55.70 9.64
CA GLU A 217 -9.11 56.71 10.68
C GLU A 217 -8.08 57.85 10.56
N LEU A 218 -6.79 57.50 10.43
CA LEU A 218 -5.75 58.51 10.30
C LEU A 218 -5.89 59.38 9.02
N SER A 219 -6.36 58.82 7.94
CA SER A 219 -6.49 59.47 6.66
C SER A 219 -7.75 60.34 6.57
N ASN A 220 -8.85 59.95 7.23
CA ASN A 220 -10.17 60.52 7.01
C ASN A 220 -10.79 61.27 8.21
N ILE A 221 -10.29 61.04 9.42
CA ILE A 221 -10.84 61.56 10.66
C ILE A 221 -9.88 62.56 11.29
N ASP A 222 -10.40 63.70 11.75
CA ASP A 222 -9.68 64.66 12.55
C ASP A 222 -9.50 64.12 13.97
N PRO A 223 -8.27 64.02 14.49
CA PRO A 223 -7.99 63.39 15.78
C PRO A 223 -8.57 64.12 16.98
N LEU A 224 -8.81 65.43 16.86
CA LEU A 224 -9.31 66.23 17.96
C LEU A 224 -10.84 66.20 18.03
N THR A 225 -11.50 66.42 16.90
CA THR A 225 -12.97 66.57 16.83
C THR A 225 -13.68 65.24 16.54
N LYS A 226 -12.97 64.24 16.07
CA LYS A 226 -13.52 62.98 15.58
C LYS A 226 -14.47 63.11 14.39
N LEU A 227 -14.46 64.27 13.73
CA LEU A 227 -15.22 64.52 12.50
C LEU A 227 -14.39 64.18 11.25
N SER A 228 -15.03 64.11 10.11
CA SER A 228 -14.34 63.94 8.84
C SER A 228 -13.38 65.11 8.64
N ASN A 229 -12.12 64.82 8.35
CA ASN A 229 -11.11 65.83 8.07
C ASN A 229 -11.34 66.49 6.69
N ARG A 230 -10.53 67.47 6.34
CA ARG A 230 -10.62 68.18 5.07
C ARG A 230 -10.54 67.27 3.85
N ILE A 231 -9.71 66.23 3.91
CA ILE A 231 -9.51 65.29 2.79
C ILE A 231 -10.82 64.49 2.56
N ALA A 232 -11.31 63.82 3.60
CA ALA A 232 -12.56 63.04 3.52
C ALA A 232 -13.77 63.90 3.12
N PHE A 233 -13.86 65.14 3.64
CA PHE A 233 -14.88 66.08 3.25
C PHE A 233 -14.80 66.41 1.76
N SER A 234 -13.61 66.70 1.23
CA SER A 234 -13.40 67.08 -0.17
C SER A 234 -13.77 65.91 -1.13
N GLU A 235 -13.40 64.67 -0.77
CA GLU A 235 -13.76 63.49 -1.53
C GLU A 235 -15.27 63.25 -1.55
N LYS A 236 -15.90 63.34 -0.37
CA LYS A 236 -17.38 63.18 -0.27
C LYS A 236 -18.11 64.27 -1.03
N LEU A 237 -17.64 65.51 -1.00
CA LEU A 237 -18.19 66.62 -1.77
C LEU A 237 -18.07 66.37 -3.27
N LYS A 238 -16.92 65.87 -3.73
CA LYS A 238 -16.75 65.51 -5.16
C LYS A 238 -17.74 64.44 -5.60
N LEU A 239 -17.90 63.37 -4.83
CA LEU A 239 -18.88 62.30 -5.11
C LEU A 239 -20.32 62.85 -5.13
N LEU A 240 -20.67 63.75 -4.23
CA LEU A 240 -21.98 64.39 -4.20
C LEU A 240 -22.21 65.26 -5.44
N ILE A 241 -21.20 66.04 -5.90
CA ILE A 241 -21.28 66.84 -7.14
C ILE A 241 -21.53 65.94 -8.34
N ASP A 242 -20.76 64.83 -8.47
CA ASP A 242 -20.88 63.92 -9.57
C ASP A 242 -22.28 63.21 -9.57
N SER A 243 -22.74 62.78 -8.41
CA SER A 243 -24.06 62.17 -8.23
C SER A 243 -25.21 63.14 -8.53
N SER A 244 -25.08 64.42 -8.11
CA SER A 244 -26.05 65.48 -8.34
C SER A 244 -26.22 65.74 -9.84
N ARG A 245 -25.10 65.76 -10.58
CA ARG A 245 -25.13 65.97 -12.04
C ARG A 245 -25.83 64.80 -12.77
N LEU A 246 -25.66 63.60 -12.26
CA LEU A 246 -26.26 62.41 -12.87
C LEU A 246 -27.77 62.28 -12.60
N HIS A 247 -28.26 62.76 -11.45
CA HIS A 247 -29.62 62.52 -10.98
C HIS A 247 -30.47 63.79 -10.92
N ASP A 248 -29.95 64.93 -11.42
CA ASP A 248 -30.59 66.26 -11.39
C ASP A 248 -31.06 66.65 -9.98
N LYS A 249 -30.24 66.42 -8.98
CA LYS A 249 -30.52 66.73 -7.58
C LYS A 249 -29.65 67.86 -7.11
N SER A 250 -30.19 68.72 -6.28
CA SER A 250 -29.48 69.86 -5.65
C SER A 250 -29.02 69.45 -4.26
N PHE A 251 -27.87 69.97 -3.82
CA PHE A 251 -27.39 69.89 -2.44
C PHE A 251 -26.82 71.24 -2.02
N ALA A 252 -26.73 71.52 -0.74
CA ALA A 252 -26.12 72.76 -0.19
C ALA A 252 -24.91 72.41 0.68
N VAL A 253 -23.92 73.29 0.66
CA VAL A 253 -22.73 73.21 1.53
C VAL A 253 -22.81 74.43 2.45
N LEU A 254 -22.77 74.18 3.76
CA LEU A 254 -22.68 75.21 4.77
C LEU A 254 -21.25 75.29 5.28
N PHE A 255 -20.74 76.51 5.28
CA PHE A 255 -19.50 76.84 5.97
C PHE A 255 -19.84 77.60 7.25
N ILE A 256 -19.40 77.08 8.40
CA ILE A 256 -19.65 77.69 9.70
C ILE A 256 -18.29 78.05 10.31
N ASP A 257 -18.11 79.31 10.72
CA ASP A 257 -16.92 79.79 11.39
C ASP A 257 -17.32 80.49 12.69
N LEU A 258 -16.44 80.44 13.68
CA LEU A 258 -16.64 81.07 14.98
C LEU A 258 -15.87 82.39 15.06
N ASP A 259 -16.58 83.50 15.06
CA ASP A 259 -15.95 84.82 15.19
C ASP A 259 -15.25 84.99 16.56
N GLY A 260 -14.02 85.45 16.51
CA GLY A 260 -13.26 85.69 17.72
C GLY A 260 -12.68 84.50 18.45
N PHE A 261 -12.73 83.27 17.89
CA PHE A 261 -12.23 82.03 18.50
C PHE A 261 -10.74 82.15 18.91
N LYS A 262 -9.93 82.92 18.17
CA LYS A 262 -8.50 83.13 18.45
C LYS A 262 -8.25 83.93 19.67
N SER A 263 -9.20 84.74 20.16
CA SER A 263 -9.08 85.54 21.38
C SER A 263 -9.54 84.87 22.67
N ILE A 264 -10.15 83.67 22.51
CA ILE A 264 -10.71 82.90 23.62
C ILE A 264 -9.75 81.72 23.96
N ASN A 265 -8.88 81.34 23.04
CA ASN A 265 -7.87 80.28 23.18
C ASN A 265 -6.47 80.91 23.33
#